data_f65a6aaa9a4d1fee585e0951a88dd30f
#
_entry.id   f65a6aaa9a4d1fee585e0951a88dd30f
#
_cell.length_a   1.000
_cell.length_b   1.000
_cell.length_c   1.000
_cell.angle_alpha   90.00
_cell.angle_beta   90.00
_cell.angle_gamma   90.00
#
_symmetry.space_group_name_H-M   'P 1'
#
loop_
_entity.id
_entity.type
_entity.pdbx_description
1 polymer ?
#
loop_
_entity_poly.entity_id
_entity_poly.type
_entity_poly.pdbx_seq_one_letter_code
_entity_poly.pdbx_strand_id
1 'polypeptide(L)'
;MSKPQYDFQGRIARARSMMKERNLDALYINAGPNMQYFAGWSAYTAGWPVWLSALIVPMEGEPTFLISKMHADILKFSDSWLKDGDIRTHLDGDEPADELAAVLKEKGLTDGRLGIEDNMWYGDYELLSKAAPKITVERAGRVFDRLRGVKDAAEIAALRKANDITVKGYERSAEVIREGVAEYEAAMEIMKVMLEAGSESMGVGGHFKKLLPRKFQKGDVIDIDMGARWDGYGTDTARNVFVGRPEPEVERAYKVTVDCFYETLDMVKPGLQAQEVHRFSYNYMKKHGFDQVWKIGHGIGLNKGHEAPMVQEGETWILEPGIIFVVDPGCFITGQFRDTPIHIEDAILVTENGCENLTNYTREMIVV
;
A
#
# COMPACT_ATOMS: atom_id res chain seq x y z
N MET A 1 2.86 14.04 -17.26
CA MET A 1 2.15 14.87 -16.27
C MET A 1 3.13 15.22 -15.18
N SER A 2 3.06 16.45 -14.64
CA SER A 2 3.86 16.83 -13.47
C SER A 2 3.42 15.99 -12.25
N LYS A 3 4.37 15.67 -11.37
CA LYS A 3 4.08 15.03 -10.08
C LYS A 3 3.15 15.91 -9.25
N PRO A 4 2.27 15.32 -8.40
CA PRO A 4 1.48 16.07 -7.43
C PRO A 4 2.37 16.85 -6.46
N GLN A 5 1.83 17.94 -5.92
CA GLN A 5 2.51 18.71 -4.89
C GLN A 5 1.89 18.39 -3.53
N TYR A 6 2.68 17.80 -2.63
CA TYR A 6 2.23 17.35 -1.31
C TYR A 6 2.44 18.45 -0.24
N ASP A 7 1.50 18.56 0.67
CA ASP A 7 1.57 19.44 1.84
C ASP A 7 2.25 18.74 3.03
N PHE A 8 3.58 18.60 2.97
CA PHE A 8 4.36 17.97 4.03
C PHE A 8 4.23 18.70 5.38
N GLN A 9 4.17 20.04 5.37
CA GLN A 9 4.04 20.81 6.60
C GLN A 9 2.66 20.61 7.26
N GLY A 10 1.60 20.54 6.46
CA GLY A 10 0.27 20.18 6.95
C GLY A 10 0.21 18.76 7.50
N ARG A 11 0.94 17.80 6.91
CA ARG A 11 1.06 16.43 7.43
C ARG A 11 1.74 16.40 8.78
N ILE A 12 2.83 17.17 8.97
CA ILE A 12 3.52 17.32 10.25
C ILE A 12 2.59 17.98 11.29
N ALA A 13 1.85 19.01 10.92
CA ALA A 13 0.92 19.68 11.82
C ALA A 13 -0.20 18.74 12.30
N ARG A 14 -0.77 17.92 11.40
CA ARG A 14 -1.77 16.89 11.77
C ARG A 14 -1.17 15.84 12.70
N ALA A 15 0.06 15.39 12.43
CA ALA A 15 0.77 14.44 13.29
C ALA A 15 0.95 14.99 14.70
N ARG A 16 1.37 16.24 14.85
CA ARG A 16 1.52 16.92 16.14
C ARG A 16 0.22 17.01 16.93
N SER A 17 -0.91 17.26 16.26
CA SER A 17 -2.23 17.22 16.91
C SER A 17 -2.50 15.84 17.53
N MET A 18 -2.25 14.77 16.79
CA MET A 18 -2.45 13.39 17.29
C MET A 18 -1.42 12.99 18.35
N MET A 19 -0.18 13.46 18.26
CA MET A 19 0.84 13.27 19.27
C MET A 19 0.42 13.90 20.61
N LYS A 20 -0.14 15.10 20.57
CA LYS A 20 -0.66 15.80 21.76
C LYS A 20 -1.72 14.99 22.50
N GLU A 21 -2.65 14.38 21.78
CA GLU A 21 -3.72 13.53 22.35
C GLU A 21 -3.15 12.29 23.07
N ARG A 22 -1.96 11.86 22.66
CA ARG A 22 -1.28 10.66 23.20
C ARG A 22 -0.13 10.97 24.15
N ASN A 23 0.13 12.24 24.43
CA ASN A 23 1.25 12.71 25.23
C ASN A 23 2.59 12.20 24.69
N LEU A 24 2.79 12.24 23.38
CA LEU A 24 4.06 11.91 22.74
C LEU A 24 4.88 13.19 22.54
N ASP A 25 6.18 13.13 22.83
CA ASP A 25 7.10 14.25 22.68
C ASP A 25 7.67 14.32 21.26
N ALA A 26 7.77 13.18 20.58
CA ALA A 26 8.18 13.09 19.17
C ALA A 26 7.65 11.82 18.49
N LEU A 27 7.65 11.82 17.14
CA LEU A 27 7.63 10.60 16.33
C LEU A 27 9.03 10.29 15.86
N TYR A 28 9.41 9.03 15.94
CA TYR A 28 10.62 8.48 15.37
C TYR A 28 10.24 7.59 14.20
N ILE A 29 10.65 7.98 13.00
CA ILE A 29 10.20 7.41 11.74
C ILE A 29 11.39 6.81 11.01
N ASN A 30 11.33 5.51 10.76
CA ASN A 30 12.35 4.79 10.01
C ASN A 30 12.13 4.91 8.48
N ALA A 31 13.11 4.42 7.73
CA ALA A 31 12.98 4.27 6.29
C ALA A 31 11.75 3.43 5.92
N GLY A 32 10.91 3.95 5.05
CA GLY A 32 9.69 3.25 4.63
C GLY A 32 8.54 4.18 4.23
N PRO A 33 7.31 3.64 4.19
CA PRO A 33 6.12 4.39 3.76
C PRO A 33 5.85 5.66 4.57
N ASN A 34 6.08 5.63 5.90
CA ASN A 34 5.88 6.82 6.72
C ASN A 34 6.92 7.90 6.44
N MET A 35 8.17 7.52 6.19
CA MET A 35 9.19 8.50 5.75
C MET A 35 8.81 9.11 4.40
N GLN A 36 8.33 8.32 3.44
CA GLN A 36 7.79 8.84 2.18
C GLN A 36 6.64 9.82 2.42
N TYR A 37 5.72 9.51 3.32
CA TYR A 37 4.57 10.35 3.64
C TYR A 37 4.99 11.72 4.21
N PHE A 38 5.94 11.73 5.15
CA PHE A 38 6.35 12.96 5.82
C PHE A 38 7.41 13.75 5.07
N ALA A 39 8.21 13.10 4.25
CA ALA A 39 9.42 13.68 3.69
C ALA A 39 9.49 13.69 2.16
N GLY A 40 8.63 12.91 1.48
CA GLY A 40 8.80 12.69 0.04
C GLY A 40 10.06 11.89 -0.29
N TRP A 41 10.59 11.15 0.68
CA TRP A 41 11.79 10.35 0.55
C TRP A 41 11.57 8.93 1.06
N SER A 42 11.80 7.94 0.22
CA SER A 42 11.86 6.55 0.62
C SER A 42 13.32 6.10 0.65
N ALA A 43 13.89 5.97 1.84
CA ALA A 43 15.26 5.47 1.96
C ALA A 43 15.32 3.97 1.59
N TYR A 44 16.39 3.62 0.88
CA TYR A 44 16.57 2.28 0.31
C TYR A 44 16.89 1.18 1.33
N THR A 45 17.31 1.54 2.53
CA THR A 45 18.05 0.65 3.44
C THR A 45 17.35 0.50 4.78
N ALA A 46 16.09 0.06 4.77
CA ALA A 46 15.42 -0.34 5.99
C ALA A 46 16.11 -1.57 6.62
N GLY A 47 16.35 -1.52 7.94
CA GLY A 47 16.77 -2.67 8.73
C GLY A 47 18.27 -2.92 8.89
N TRP A 48 19.13 -2.00 8.46
CA TRP A 48 20.57 -2.05 8.70
C TRP A 48 21.01 -0.84 9.53
N PRO A 49 21.31 -1.00 10.82
CA PRO A 49 21.68 0.13 11.70
C PRO A 49 22.85 0.96 11.20
N VAL A 50 23.81 0.35 10.50
CA VAL A 50 24.95 1.04 9.88
C VAL A 50 24.57 1.98 8.73
N TRP A 51 23.33 1.90 8.24
CA TRP A 51 22.76 2.81 7.25
C TRP A 51 21.46 3.44 7.76
N LEU A 52 21.45 3.75 9.05
CA LEU A 52 20.27 4.35 9.68
C LEU A 52 19.77 5.54 8.87
N SER A 53 18.47 5.53 8.65
CA SER A 53 17.70 6.66 8.13
C SER A 53 16.52 6.89 9.05
N ALA A 54 16.59 7.92 9.87
CA ALA A 54 15.60 8.24 10.89
C ALA A 54 15.16 9.69 10.79
N LEU A 55 13.86 9.92 10.63
CA LEU A 55 13.23 11.24 10.70
C LEU A 55 12.62 11.40 12.10
N ILE A 56 13.09 12.39 12.84
CA ILE A 56 12.60 12.71 14.18
C ILE A 56 11.71 13.95 14.04
N VAL A 57 10.43 13.78 14.31
CA VAL A 57 9.43 14.87 14.27
C VAL A 57 9.05 15.23 15.70
N PRO A 58 9.63 16.29 16.30
CA PRO A 58 9.32 16.72 17.66
C PRO A 58 7.96 17.43 17.72
N MET A 59 7.36 17.50 18.92
CA MET A 59 6.14 18.28 19.16
C MET A 59 6.29 19.74 18.77
N GLU A 60 7.47 20.31 19.01
CA GLU A 60 7.81 21.70 18.68
C GLU A 60 9.16 21.78 17.98
N GLY A 61 9.34 22.79 17.14
CA GLY A 61 10.57 22.99 16.35
C GLY A 61 10.61 22.18 15.06
N GLU A 62 11.76 22.23 14.39
CA GLU A 62 11.94 21.60 13.08
C GLU A 62 12.26 20.11 13.22
N PRO A 63 11.70 19.26 12.33
CA PRO A 63 12.13 17.88 12.21
C PRO A 63 13.60 17.76 11.87
N THR A 64 14.25 16.72 12.39
CA THR A 64 15.66 16.41 12.10
C THR A 64 15.73 15.08 11.36
N PHE A 65 16.51 15.03 10.31
CA PHE A 65 16.78 13.84 9.54
C PHE A 65 18.21 13.36 9.78
N LEU A 66 18.35 12.23 10.47
CA LEU A 66 19.62 11.53 10.64
C LEU A 66 19.75 10.46 9.56
N ILE A 67 20.81 10.57 8.74
CA ILE A 67 20.99 9.73 7.55
C ILE A 67 22.48 9.48 7.30
N SER A 68 22.82 8.37 6.65
CA SER A 68 24.20 8.13 6.24
C SER A 68 24.67 9.19 5.22
N LYS A 69 25.95 9.51 5.25
CA LYS A 69 26.55 10.55 4.38
C LYS A 69 26.30 10.28 2.88
N MET A 70 26.43 9.03 2.48
CA MET A 70 26.16 8.63 1.08
C MET A 70 24.71 8.95 0.67
N HIS A 71 23.74 8.60 1.51
CA HIS A 71 22.34 8.87 1.22
C HIS A 71 21.99 10.36 1.30
N ALA A 72 22.66 11.13 2.17
CA ALA A 72 22.50 12.58 2.22
C ALA A 72 22.95 13.24 0.90
N ASP A 73 24.00 12.73 0.27
CA ASP A 73 24.44 13.21 -1.05
C ASP A 73 23.43 12.87 -2.15
N ILE A 74 22.79 11.69 -2.09
CA ILE A 74 21.71 11.30 -3.03
C ILE A 74 20.47 12.16 -2.80
N LEU A 75 20.11 12.46 -1.56
CA LEU A 75 18.95 13.28 -1.19
C LEU A 75 18.97 14.67 -1.86
N LYS A 76 20.15 15.25 -2.08
CA LYS A 76 20.30 16.55 -2.75
C LYS A 76 19.70 16.58 -4.16
N PHE A 77 19.62 15.45 -4.82
CA PHE A 77 19.07 15.29 -6.18
C PHE A 77 17.61 14.84 -6.18
N SER A 78 16.97 14.74 -5.02
CA SER A 78 15.57 14.35 -4.90
C SER A 78 14.63 15.56 -4.86
N ASP A 79 13.32 15.30 -4.98
CA ASP A 79 12.26 16.29 -4.80
C ASP A 79 11.87 16.48 -3.33
N SER A 80 12.51 15.76 -2.39
CA SER A 80 12.23 15.86 -0.96
C SER A 80 12.58 17.26 -0.41
N TRP A 81 11.67 17.82 0.39
CA TRP A 81 11.93 19.08 1.11
C TRP A 81 13.03 18.93 2.16
N LEU A 82 13.33 17.72 2.61
CA LEU A 82 14.39 17.45 3.59
C LEU A 82 15.77 17.86 3.13
N LYS A 83 16.02 17.95 1.82
CA LYS A 83 17.33 18.39 1.29
C LYS A 83 17.75 19.80 1.77
N ASP A 84 16.77 20.62 2.12
CA ASP A 84 16.94 21.98 2.63
C ASP A 84 16.66 22.08 4.14
N GLY A 85 16.44 20.93 4.81
CA GLY A 85 16.10 20.83 6.23
C GLY A 85 17.29 20.59 7.15
N ASP A 86 17.00 20.27 8.41
CA ASP A 86 18.02 19.89 9.41
C ASP A 86 18.48 18.45 9.17
N ILE A 87 19.58 18.30 8.42
CA ILE A 87 20.20 17.00 8.12
C ILE A 87 21.42 16.79 9.00
N ARG A 88 21.44 15.65 9.69
CA ARG A 88 22.60 15.14 10.42
C ARG A 88 23.09 13.88 9.74
N THR A 89 24.40 13.73 9.65
CA THR A 89 24.97 12.59 8.92
C THR A 89 25.88 11.76 9.82
N HIS A 90 25.88 10.46 9.56
CA HIS A 90 26.88 9.53 10.09
C HIS A 90 27.67 8.88 8.92
N LEU A 91 28.80 8.29 9.21
CA LEU A 91 29.58 7.57 8.21
C LEU A 91 28.93 6.21 7.90
N ASP A 92 29.05 5.80 6.66
CA ASP A 92 28.60 4.47 6.23
C ASP A 92 29.44 3.39 6.90
N GLY A 93 28.79 2.39 7.44
CA GLY A 93 29.43 1.25 8.11
C GLY A 93 29.64 1.45 9.61
N ASP A 94 29.49 2.65 10.14
CA ASP A 94 29.53 2.93 11.58
C ASP A 94 28.14 2.81 12.21
N GLU A 95 28.07 2.36 13.45
CA GLU A 95 26.84 2.32 14.23
C GLU A 95 26.57 3.73 14.82
N PRO A 96 25.54 4.49 14.33
CA PRO A 96 25.40 5.93 14.62
C PRO A 96 24.72 6.23 15.97
N ALA A 97 25.09 5.48 17.04
CA ALA A 97 24.48 5.67 18.36
C ALA A 97 24.81 7.04 18.98
N ASP A 98 26.04 7.51 18.79
CA ASP A 98 26.50 8.79 19.35
C ASP A 98 25.85 9.96 18.60
N GLU A 99 25.72 9.88 17.27
CA GLU A 99 25.02 10.88 16.43
C GLU A 99 23.54 10.94 16.79
N LEU A 100 22.89 9.78 16.96
CA LEU A 100 21.50 9.72 17.39
C LEU A 100 21.33 10.30 18.80
N ALA A 101 22.22 9.96 19.73
CA ALA A 101 22.20 10.52 21.09
C ALA A 101 22.36 12.05 21.10
N ALA A 102 23.24 12.58 20.24
CA ALA A 102 23.44 14.02 20.09
C ALA A 102 22.17 14.72 19.58
N VAL A 103 21.51 14.16 18.56
CA VAL A 103 20.24 14.69 18.02
C VAL A 103 19.14 14.65 19.09
N LEU A 104 18.95 13.53 19.77
CA LEU A 104 17.92 13.39 20.82
C LEU A 104 18.18 14.36 21.99
N LYS A 105 19.43 14.55 22.38
CA LYS A 105 19.81 15.52 23.42
C LYS A 105 19.51 16.95 23.00
N GLU A 106 19.87 17.35 21.79
CA GLU A 106 19.63 18.69 21.25
C GLU A 106 18.12 19.00 21.20
N LYS A 107 17.30 18.00 20.88
CA LYS A 107 15.82 18.12 20.84
C LYS A 107 15.16 17.97 22.21
N GLY A 108 15.92 17.74 23.31
CA GLY A 108 15.36 17.54 24.66
C GLY A 108 14.61 16.22 24.84
N LEU A 109 14.97 15.20 24.06
CA LEU A 109 14.26 13.90 23.99
C LEU A 109 14.97 12.74 24.69
N THR A 110 15.98 13.00 25.53
CA THR A 110 16.78 11.94 26.17
C THR A 110 16.02 11.04 27.16
N ASP A 111 14.91 11.53 27.69
CA ASP A 111 13.99 10.83 28.60
C ASP A 111 12.51 11.05 28.19
N GLY A 112 12.28 11.45 26.94
CA GLY A 112 10.97 11.73 26.38
C GLY A 112 10.18 10.46 26.02
N ARG A 113 8.94 10.68 25.56
CA ARG A 113 8.02 9.64 25.08
C ARG A 113 8.00 9.67 23.55
N LEU A 114 8.61 8.70 22.91
CA LEU A 114 8.64 8.58 21.45
C LEU A 114 7.58 7.63 20.92
N GLY A 115 6.81 8.09 19.96
CA GLY A 115 5.96 7.23 19.13
C GLY A 115 6.77 6.59 18.01
N ILE A 116 6.79 5.27 17.93
CA ILE A 116 7.48 4.51 16.89
C ILE A 116 6.51 3.73 16.02
N GLU A 117 6.97 3.33 14.84
CA GLU A 117 6.25 2.44 13.94
C GLU A 117 6.12 1.03 14.54
N ASP A 118 4.98 0.37 14.28
CA ASP A 118 4.73 -0.98 14.80
C ASP A 118 5.68 -2.05 14.21
N ASN A 119 6.24 -1.77 13.04
CA ASN A 119 7.18 -2.62 12.31
C ASN A 119 8.62 -2.12 12.35
N MET A 120 8.98 -1.31 13.35
CA MET A 120 10.37 -0.88 13.55
C MET A 120 11.30 -2.09 13.64
N TRP A 121 12.42 -2.04 12.93
CA TRP A 121 13.42 -3.10 12.99
C TRP A 121 14.05 -3.17 14.38
N TYR A 122 14.30 -4.40 14.86
CA TYR A 122 14.87 -4.60 16.18
C TYR A 122 16.25 -3.93 16.33
N GLY A 123 17.10 -3.95 15.29
CA GLY A 123 18.41 -3.27 15.32
C GLY A 123 18.29 -1.76 15.47
N ASP A 124 17.29 -1.13 14.83
CA ASP A 124 17.04 0.31 14.99
C ASP A 124 16.52 0.62 16.41
N TYR A 125 15.71 -0.27 16.99
CA TYR A 125 15.26 -0.17 18.37
C TYR A 125 16.41 -0.32 19.37
N GLU A 126 17.33 -1.27 19.17
CA GLU A 126 18.54 -1.41 20.01
C GLU A 126 19.40 -0.15 19.93
N LEU A 127 19.60 0.39 18.73
CA LEU A 127 20.36 1.62 18.52
C LEU A 127 19.72 2.80 19.27
N LEU A 128 18.40 2.97 19.15
CA LEU A 128 17.65 3.98 19.89
C LEU A 128 17.79 3.81 21.40
N SER A 129 17.73 2.57 21.90
CA SER A 129 17.87 2.25 23.33
C SER A 129 19.29 2.52 23.86
N LYS A 130 20.31 2.32 23.03
CA LYS A 130 21.70 2.70 23.35
C LYS A 130 21.87 4.22 23.39
N ALA A 131 21.33 4.93 22.37
CA ALA A 131 21.43 6.38 22.25
C ALA A 131 20.72 7.14 23.38
N ALA A 132 19.57 6.63 23.84
CA ALA A 132 18.75 7.24 24.89
C ALA A 132 18.16 6.18 25.86
N PRO A 133 18.95 5.67 26.81
CA PRO A 133 18.52 4.58 27.70
C PRO A 133 17.35 4.88 28.63
N LYS A 134 16.97 6.15 28.78
CA LYS A 134 15.84 6.59 29.62
C LYS A 134 14.58 6.90 28.81
N ILE A 135 14.66 6.78 27.50
CA ILE A 135 13.53 7.09 26.61
C ILE A 135 12.40 6.09 26.81
N THR A 136 11.18 6.60 26.78
CA THR A 136 9.97 5.75 26.74
C THR A 136 9.53 5.60 25.30
N VAL A 137 9.40 4.37 24.84
CA VAL A 137 8.95 4.05 23.47
C VAL A 137 7.52 3.55 23.50
N GLU A 138 6.67 4.13 22.66
CA GLU A 138 5.26 3.74 22.51
C GLU A 138 4.92 3.41 21.06
N ARG A 139 4.05 2.43 20.88
CA ARG A 139 3.52 2.10 19.55
C ARG A 139 2.65 3.24 19.01
N ALA A 140 3.03 3.81 17.90
CA ALA A 140 2.30 4.89 17.22
C ALA A 140 1.67 4.44 15.88
N GLY A 141 1.59 3.14 15.60
CA GLY A 141 1.02 2.61 14.34
C GLY A 141 -0.33 3.23 14.02
N ARG A 142 -1.24 3.34 14.99
CA ARG A 142 -2.55 3.98 14.79
C ARG A 142 -2.47 5.47 14.45
N VAL A 143 -1.41 6.18 14.81
CA VAL A 143 -1.19 7.59 14.38
C VAL A 143 -0.87 7.59 12.89
N PHE A 144 0.10 6.78 12.47
CA PHE A 144 0.49 6.68 11.06
C PHE A 144 -0.66 6.17 10.19
N ASP A 145 -1.38 5.14 10.65
CA ASP A 145 -2.55 4.61 9.95
C ASP A 145 -3.59 5.70 9.70
N ARG A 146 -3.94 6.48 10.72
CA ARG A 146 -4.93 7.56 10.61
C ARG A 146 -4.48 8.67 9.69
N LEU A 147 -3.21 9.07 9.76
CA LEU A 147 -2.66 10.10 8.90
C LEU A 147 -2.67 9.71 7.42
N ARG A 148 -2.38 8.44 7.11
CA ARG A 148 -2.30 7.92 5.74
C ARG A 148 -3.62 7.33 5.23
N GLY A 149 -4.52 6.96 6.13
CA GLY A 149 -5.80 6.33 5.78
C GLY A 149 -6.71 7.24 4.98
N VAL A 150 -6.79 8.53 5.37
CA VAL A 150 -7.57 9.55 4.66
C VAL A 150 -6.64 10.32 3.72
N LYS A 151 -6.83 10.14 2.43
CA LYS A 151 -5.99 10.69 1.37
C LYS A 151 -6.35 12.14 1.07
N ASP A 152 -5.34 12.99 0.91
CA ASP A 152 -5.51 14.33 0.35
C ASP A 152 -5.66 14.29 -1.19
N ALA A 153 -5.97 15.46 -1.78
CA ALA A 153 -6.19 15.55 -3.24
C ALA A 153 -4.96 15.14 -4.07
N ALA A 154 -3.74 15.40 -3.56
CA ALA A 154 -2.50 15.03 -4.24
C ALA A 154 -2.29 13.50 -4.22
N GLU A 155 -2.56 12.86 -3.07
CA GLU A 155 -2.52 11.40 -2.92
C GLU A 155 -3.56 10.69 -3.80
N ILE A 156 -4.78 11.23 -3.85
CA ILE A 156 -5.85 10.72 -4.73
C ILE A 156 -5.42 10.82 -6.20
N ALA A 157 -4.81 11.93 -6.61
CA ALA A 157 -4.33 12.11 -7.97
C ALA A 157 -3.21 11.11 -8.33
N ALA A 158 -2.29 10.83 -7.39
CA ALA A 158 -1.26 9.81 -7.59
C ALA A 158 -1.86 8.40 -7.73
N LEU A 159 -2.83 8.03 -6.87
CA LEU A 159 -3.51 6.74 -6.93
C LEU A 159 -4.36 6.58 -8.21
N ARG A 160 -5.03 7.63 -8.68
CA ARG A 160 -5.71 7.61 -9.99
C ARG A 160 -4.74 7.28 -11.12
N LYS A 161 -3.57 7.94 -11.11
CA LYS A 161 -2.53 7.69 -12.12
C LYS A 161 -2.00 6.25 -12.05
N ALA A 162 -1.77 5.71 -10.84
CA ALA A 162 -1.38 4.31 -10.65
C ALA A 162 -2.44 3.35 -11.21
N ASN A 163 -3.75 3.62 -10.96
CA ASN A 163 -4.84 2.83 -11.54
C ASN A 163 -4.87 2.89 -13.07
N ASP A 164 -4.70 4.08 -13.68
CA ASP A 164 -4.64 4.24 -15.15
C ASP A 164 -3.51 3.41 -15.77
N ILE A 165 -2.36 3.33 -15.07
CA ILE A 165 -1.24 2.50 -15.53
C ILE A 165 -1.58 1.01 -15.40
N THR A 166 -2.22 0.60 -14.31
CA THR A 166 -2.63 -0.79 -14.10
C THR A 166 -3.62 -1.25 -15.15
N VAL A 167 -4.57 -0.41 -15.54
CA VAL A 167 -5.53 -0.70 -16.62
C VAL A 167 -4.81 -1.07 -17.93
N LYS A 168 -3.71 -0.40 -18.28
CA LYS A 168 -2.90 -0.78 -19.46
C LYS A 168 -2.30 -2.18 -19.33
N GLY A 169 -1.94 -2.58 -18.10
CA GLY A 169 -1.52 -3.94 -17.83
C GLY A 169 -2.62 -4.96 -18.12
N TYR A 170 -3.88 -4.67 -17.74
CA TYR A 170 -5.02 -5.54 -18.06
C TYR A 170 -5.32 -5.60 -19.54
N GLU A 171 -5.31 -4.46 -20.23
CA GLU A 171 -5.48 -4.43 -21.69
C GLU A 171 -4.44 -5.33 -22.37
N ARG A 172 -3.17 -5.22 -21.94
CA ARG A 172 -2.10 -6.08 -22.46
C ARG A 172 -2.30 -7.55 -22.09
N SER A 173 -2.75 -7.85 -20.89
CA SER A 173 -2.98 -9.23 -20.46
C SER A 173 -4.01 -9.94 -21.34
N ALA A 174 -5.10 -9.25 -21.69
CA ALA A 174 -6.11 -9.76 -22.61
C ALA A 174 -5.58 -10.01 -24.03
N GLU A 175 -4.45 -9.41 -24.42
CA GLU A 175 -3.79 -9.62 -25.71
C GLU A 175 -2.78 -10.75 -25.71
N VAL A 176 -2.00 -10.91 -24.62
CA VAL A 176 -0.83 -11.80 -24.61
C VAL A 176 -1.10 -13.15 -23.96
N ILE A 177 -2.10 -13.29 -23.11
CA ILE A 177 -2.48 -14.56 -22.53
C ILE A 177 -3.24 -15.35 -23.61
N ARG A 178 -2.62 -16.43 -24.10
CA ARG A 178 -3.16 -17.32 -25.14
C ARG A 178 -2.66 -18.74 -24.88
N GLU A 179 -3.43 -19.73 -25.29
CA GLU A 179 -2.98 -21.13 -25.29
C GLU A 179 -1.61 -21.27 -25.98
N GLY A 180 -0.69 -21.96 -25.32
CA GLY A 180 0.67 -22.22 -25.84
C GLY A 180 1.70 -21.13 -25.56
N VAL A 181 1.32 -19.92 -25.12
CA VAL A 181 2.24 -18.87 -24.65
C VAL A 181 2.77 -19.24 -23.28
N ALA A 182 4.04 -18.98 -23.02
CA ALA A 182 4.61 -19.22 -21.69
C ALA A 182 4.20 -18.14 -20.69
N GLU A 183 3.93 -18.55 -19.44
CA GLU A 183 3.48 -17.63 -18.39
C GLU A 183 4.44 -16.44 -18.17
N TYR A 184 5.76 -16.71 -18.17
CA TYR A 184 6.76 -15.67 -17.99
C TYR A 184 6.81 -14.68 -19.16
N GLU A 185 6.55 -15.15 -20.40
CA GLU A 185 6.51 -14.26 -21.58
C GLU A 185 5.35 -13.27 -21.49
N ALA A 186 4.16 -13.76 -21.10
CA ALA A 186 3.01 -12.90 -20.88
C ALA A 186 3.24 -11.89 -19.75
N ALA A 187 3.80 -12.35 -18.61
CA ALA A 187 4.12 -11.48 -17.49
C ALA A 187 5.12 -10.37 -17.87
N MET A 188 6.15 -10.69 -18.64
CA MET A 188 7.13 -9.71 -19.12
C MET A 188 6.49 -8.65 -20.03
N GLU A 189 5.59 -9.04 -20.92
CA GLU A 189 4.88 -8.12 -21.80
C GLU A 189 3.94 -7.18 -21.02
N ILE A 190 3.24 -7.69 -20.01
CA ILE A 190 2.39 -6.89 -19.12
C ILE A 190 3.25 -5.88 -18.34
N MET A 191 4.33 -6.35 -17.70
CA MET A 191 5.24 -5.48 -16.95
C MET A 191 5.84 -4.38 -17.83
N LYS A 192 6.22 -4.71 -19.07
CA LYS A 192 6.79 -3.76 -20.03
C LYS A 192 5.86 -2.59 -20.29
N VAL A 193 4.58 -2.82 -20.64
CA VAL A 193 3.63 -1.74 -20.88
C VAL A 193 3.39 -0.89 -19.65
N MET A 194 3.36 -1.48 -18.45
CA MET A 194 3.20 -0.73 -17.20
C MET A 194 4.42 0.19 -16.95
N LEU A 195 5.65 -0.29 -17.16
CA LEU A 195 6.87 0.51 -17.05
C LEU A 195 6.91 1.64 -18.09
N GLU A 196 6.59 1.36 -19.34
CA GLU A 196 6.51 2.36 -20.42
C GLU A 196 5.43 3.42 -20.12
N ALA A 197 4.37 3.06 -19.40
CA ALA A 197 3.35 3.99 -18.91
C ALA A 197 3.78 4.79 -17.67
N GLY A 198 4.95 4.48 -17.10
CA GLY A 198 5.57 5.20 -15.98
C GLY A 198 5.41 4.56 -14.62
N SER A 199 5.10 3.25 -14.52
CA SER A 199 5.14 2.56 -13.23
C SER A 199 6.54 2.57 -12.64
N GLU A 200 6.65 2.87 -11.35
CA GLU A 200 7.92 2.84 -10.60
C GLU A 200 8.27 1.44 -10.08
N SER A 201 7.38 0.48 -10.25
CA SER A 201 7.61 -0.89 -9.83
C SER A 201 7.00 -1.90 -10.80
N MET A 202 7.59 -3.08 -10.84
CA MET A 202 7.07 -4.23 -11.56
C MET A 202 6.25 -5.09 -10.59
N GLY A 203 4.93 -4.85 -10.53
CA GLY A 203 4.03 -5.59 -9.66
C GLY A 203 3.00 -6.36 -10.46
N VAL A 204 3.35 -7.56 -10.92
CA VAL A 204 2.36 -8.54 -11.37
C VAL A 204 2.35 -9.68 -10.36
N GLY A 205 1.27 -9.77 -9.60
CA GLY A 205 1.05 -10.77 -8.56
C GLY A 205 0.15 -11.92 -9.02
N GLY A 206 -0.60 -12.50 -8.08
CA GLY A 206 -1.53 -13.59 -8.36
C GLY A 206 -0.86 -14.79 -8.98
N HIS A 207 -1.35 -15.24 -10.12
CA HIS A 207 -0.81 -16.39 -10.86
C HIS A 207 0.68 -16.25 -11.21
N PHE A 208 1.16 -15.03 -11.43
CA PHE A 208 2.53 -14.74 -11.85
C PHE A 208 3.54 -14.60 -10.69
N LYS A 209 3.14 -14.80 -9.44
CA LYS A 209 4.07 -14.76 -8.28
C LYS A 209 5.28 -15.67 -8.42
N LYS A 210 5.12 -16.76 -9.16
CA LYS A 210 6.20 -17.67 -9.54
C LYS A 210 6.24 -17.80 -11.05
N LEU A 211 7.01 -16.97 -11.71
CA LEU A 211 7.22 -17.05 -13.16
C LEU A 211 7.72 -18.44 -13.54
N LEU A 212 6.84 -19.26 -14.07
CA LEU A 212 7.15 -20.62 -14.49
C LEU A 212 7.26 -20.69 -16.02
N PRO A 213 8.09 -21.60 -16.54
CA PRO A 213 8.18 -21.86 -17.98
C PRO A 213 6.97 -22.65 -18.51
N ARG A 214 5.91 -22.80 -17.71
CA ARG A 214 4.67 -23.43 -18.11
C ARG A 214 3.99 -22.61 -19.19
N LYS A 215 3.39 -23.28 -20.15
CA LYS A 215 2.54 -22.68 -21.18
C LYS A 215 1.09 -22.74 -20.75
N PHE A 216 0.33 -21.69 -21.06
CA PHE A 216 -1.11 -21.68 -20.85
C PHE A 216 -1.79 -22.79 -21.64
N GLN A 217 -2.81 -23.39 -21.05
CA GLN A 217 -3.58 -24.48 -21.62
C GLN A 217 -5.07 -24.11 -21.61
N LYS A 218 -5.81 -24.64 -22.56
CA LYS A 218 -7.27 -24.53 -22.58
C LYS A 218 -7.86 -25.04 -21.27
N GLY A 219 -8.74 -24.25 -20.69
CA GLY A 219 -9.37 -24.49 -19.39
C GLY A 219 -8.65 -23.83 -18.21
N ASP A 220 -7.48 -23.20 -18.43
CA ASP A 220 -6.81 -22.44 -17.36
C ASP A 220 -7.64 -21.21 -16.96
N VAL A 221 -7.70 -20.99 -15.66
CA VAL A 221 -8.17 -19.74 -15.05
C VAL A 221 -6.95 -19.00 -14.53
N ILE A 222 -6.72 -17.80 -15.02
CA ILE A 222 -5.55 -17.00 -14.69
C ILE A 222 -6.00 -15.83 -13.82
N ASP A 223 -5.59 -15.84 -12.58
CA ASP A 223 -5.77 -14.70 -11.66
C ASP A 223 -4.64 -13.69 -11.86
N ILE A 224 -4.99 -12.50 -12.29
CA ILE A 224 -4.06 -11.39 -12.49
C ILE A 224 -4.35 -10.38 -11.39
N ASP A 225 -3.55 -10.47 -10.35
CA ASP A 225 -3.56 -9.58 -9.19
C ASP A 225 -2.35 -8.67 -9.33
N MET A 226 -2.56 -7.40 -9.64
CA MET A 226 -1.48 -6.47 -9.94
C MET A 226 -1.80 -5.03 -9.57
N GLY A 227 -0.73 -4.25 -9.35
CA GLY A 227 -0.83 -2.83 -9.13
C GLY A 227 0.40 -2.07 -9.62
N ALA A 228 0.20 -0.94 -10.27
CA ALA A 228 1.25 0.00 -10.59
C ALA A 228 1.57 0.88 -9.38
N ARG A 229 2.75 1.49 -9.44
CA ARG A 229 3.17 2.51 -8.48
C ARG A 229 3.52 3.79 -9.22
N TRP A 230 2.97 4.91 -8.74
CA TRP A 230 3.26 6.24 -9.24
C TRP A 230 3.52 7.21 -8.09
N ASP A 231 4.69 7.85 -8.13
CA ASP A 231 5.16 8.78 -7.10
C ASP A 231 5.10 8.20 -5.67
N GLY A 232 5.47 6.92 -5.56
CA GLY A 232 5.44 6.14 -4.33
C GLY A 232 4.09 5.52 -3.99
N TYR A 233 2.96 5.99 -4.54
CA TYR A 233 1.62 5.47 -4.29
C TYR A 233 1.32 4.27 -5.17
N GLY A 234 0.91 3.17 -4.55
CA GLY A 234 0.56 1.92 -5.23
C GLY A 234 -0.92 1.61 -5.16
N THR A 235 -1.45 1.06 -6.25
CA THR A 235 -2.79 0.45 -6.28
C THR A 235 -2.69 -1.07 -6.20
N ASP A 236 -3.81 -1.71 -5.94
CA ASP A 236 -4.00 -3.15 -5.95
C ASP A 236 -5.35 -3.47 -6.59
N THR A 237 -5.35 -4.39 -7.55
CA THR A 237 -6.56 -4.75 -8.31
C THR A 237 -6.41 -6.14 -8.90
N ALA A 238 -7.54 -6.86 -9.08
CA ALA A 238 -7.50 -8.20 -9.66
C ALA A 238 -8.56 -8.46 -10.72
N ARG A 239 -8.18 -9.27 -11.70
CA ARG A 239 -9.04 -9.80 -12.75
C ARG A 239 -8.69 -11.25 -13.08
N ASN A 240 -9.69 -12.01 -13.51
CA ASN A 240 -9.45 -13.32 -14.10
C ASN A 240 -9.47 -13.27 -15.63
N VAL A 241 -8.54 -14.00 -16.24
CA VAL A 241 -8.54 -14.31 -17.68
C VAL A 241 -8.72 -15.81 -17.85
N PHE A 242 -9.60 -16.20 -18.76
CA PHE A 242 -9.96 -17.60 -19.03
C PHE A 242 -9.40 -18.03 -20.39
N VAL A 243 -8.60 -19.08 -20.40
CA VAL A 243 -8.08 -19.64 -21.65
C VAL A 243 -9.10 -20.64 -22.22
N GLY A 244 -9.90 -20.15 -23.17
CA GLY A 244 -11.12 -20.83 -23.63
C GLY A 244 -12.26 -20.72 -22.63
N ARG A 245 -13.45 -21.20 -23.03
CA ARG A 245 -14.65 -21.10 -22.20
C ARG A 245 -14.49 -21.92 -20.92
N PRO A 246 -14.69 -21.32 -19.73
CA PRO A 246 -14.60 -22.04 -18.47
C PRO A 246 -15.75 -23.03 -18.26
N GLU A 247 -15.58 -23.94 -17.32
CA GLU A 247 -16.63 -24.86 -16.88
C GLU A 247 -17.81 -24.09 -16.26
N PRO A 248 -19.05 -24.62 -16.33
CA PRO A 248 -20.23 -23.91 -15.85
C PRO A 248 -20.18 -23.47 -14.40
N GLU A 249 -19.53 -24.22 -13.52
CA GLU A 249 -19.38 -23.88 -12.10
C GLU A 249 -18.43 -22.68 -11.91
N VAL A 250 -17.35 -22.59 -12.71
CA VAL A 250 -16.41 -21.46 -12.72
C VAL A 250 -17.11 -20.21 -13.27
N GLU A 251 -17.90 -20.36 -14.35
CA GLU A 251 -18.70 -19.25 -14.90
C GLU A 251 -19.72 -18.73 -13.88
N ARG A 252 -20.37 -19.65 -13.13
CA ARG A 252 -21.29 -19.29 -12.04
C ARG A 252 -20.58 -18.54 -10.92
N ALA A 253 -19.42 -19.05 -10.48
CA ALA A 253 -18.61 -18.41 -9.43
C ALA A 253 -18.18 -17.01 -9.83
N TYR A 254 -17.70 -16.84 -11.06
CA TYR A 254 -17.32 -15.53 -11.59
C TYR A 254 -18.48 -14.54 -11.58
N LYS A 255 -19.65 -14.97 -12.09
CA LYS A 255 -20.85 -14.12 -12.07
C LYS A 255 -21.25 -13.71 -10.65
N VAL A 256 -21.29 -14.65 -9.71
CA VAL A 256 -21.63 -14.34 -8.31
C VAL A 256 -20.60 -13.39 -7.69
N THR A 257 -19.32 -13.54 -8.00
CA THR A 257 -18.27 -12.63 -7.51
C THR A 257 -18.43 -11.21 -8.07
N VAL A 258 -18.73 -11.08 -9.37
CA VAL A 258 -19.02 -9.78 -10.00
C VAL A 258 -20.28 -9.14 -9.43
N ASP A 259 -21.37 -9.90 -9.28
CA ASP A 259 -22.61 -9.41 -8.66
C ASP A 259 -22.37 -8.97 -7.21
N CYS A 260 -21.61 -9.75 -6.44
CA CYS A 260 -21.20 -9.39 -5.08
C CYS A 260 -20.42 -8.09 -5.04
N PHE A 261 -19.49 -7.90 -5.97
CA PHE A 261 -18.71 -6.67 -6.08
C PHE A 261 -19.63 -5.45 -6.25
N TYR A 262 -20.55 -5.46 -7.21
CA TYR A 262 -21.46 -4.34 -7.48
C TYR A 262 -22.40 -4.07 -6.30
N GLU A 263 -23.02 -5.09 -5.74
CA GLU A 263 -23.89 -4.98 -4.57
C GLU A 263 -23.13 -4.42 -3.33
N THR A 264 -21.83 -4.76 -3.21
CA THR A 264 -20.98 -4.20 -2.16
C THR A 264 -20.71 -2.72 -2.42
N LEU A 265 -20.46 -2.29 -3.65
CA LEU A 265 -20.28 -0.87 -3.99
C LEU A 265 -21.52 -0.03 -3.67
N ASP A 266 -22.72 -0.55 -3.97
CA ASP A 266 -23.97 0.16 -3.75
C ASP A 266 -24.21 0.49 -2.26
N MET A 267 -23.62 -0.29 -1.34
CA MET A 267 -23.71 0.01 0.09
C MET A 267 -22.65 0.97 0.61
N VAL A 268 -21.49 1.11 -0.08
CA VAL A 268 -20.36 1.90 0.39
C VAL A 268 -20.72 3.39 0.44
N LYS A 269 -20.63 3.98 1.63
CA LYS A 269 -20.85 5.41 1.87
C LYS A 269 -20.16 5.87 3.15
N PRO A 270 -19.96 7.18 3.35
CA PRO A 270 -19.47 7.72 4.62
C PRO A 270 -20.32 7.28 5.80
N GLY A 271 -19.69 7.07 6.94
CA GLY A 271 -20.35 6.71 8.20
C GLY A 271 -20.47 5.21 8.49
N LEU A 272 -20.20 4.34 7.51
CA LEU A 272 -20.13 2.90 7.74
C LEU A 272 -18.83 2.50 8.44
N GLN A 273 -18.89 1.47 9.26
CA GLN A 273 -17.67 0.80 9.72
C GLN A 273 -17.12 -0.13 8.63
N ALA A 274 -15.81 -0.21 8.49
CA ALA A 274 -15.17 -1.08 7.49
C ALA A 274 -15.62 -2.55 7.61
N GLN A 275 -15.84 -3.06 8.84
CA GLN A 275 -16.38 -4.39 9.06
C GLN A 275 -17.78 -4.62 8.48
N GLU A 276 -18.59 -3.59 8.29
CA GLU A 276 -19.95 -3.74 7.73
C GLU A 276 -19.86 -4.08 6.24
N VAL A 277 -18.90 -3.47 5.53
CA VAL A 277 -18.59 -3.81 4.13
C VAL A 277 -18.15 -5.26 4.00
N HIS A 278 -17.25 -5.71 4.91
CA HIS A 278 -16.82 -7.10 4.97
C HIS A 278 -17.99 -8.05 5.21
N ARG A 279 -18.82 -7.79 6.24
CA ARG A 279 -19.96 -8.65 6.59
C ARG A 279 -20.96 -8.78 5.47
N PHE A 280 -21.23 -7.69 4.76
CA PHE A 280 -22.13 -7.70 3.61
C PHE A 280 -21.63 -8.66 2.53
N SER A 281 -20.41 -8.43 2.04
CA SER A 281 -19.83 -9.23 0.96
C SER A 281 -19.64 -10.70 1.36
N TYR A 282 -19.13 -10.96 2.56
CA TYR A 282 -19.00 -12.33 3.08
C TYR A 282 -20.34 -13.08 3.10
N ASN A 283 -21.40 -12.43 3.61
CA ASN A 283 -22.73 -13.04 3.67
C ASN A 283 -23.35 -13.22 2.29
N TYR A 284 -23.07 -12.28 1.35
CA TYR A 284 -23.53 -12.41 -0.03
C TYR A 284 -22.93 -13.64 -0.70
N MET A 285 -21.61 -13.80 -0.67
CA MET A 285 -20.93 -14.97 -1.24
C MET A 285 -21.44 -16.27 -0.64
N LYS A 286 -21.54 -16.33 0.69
CA LYS A 286 -22.04 -17.50 1.43
C LYS A 286 -23.48 -17.87 1.06
N LYS A 287 -24.36 -16.87 0.94
CA LYS A 287 -25.77 -17.08 0.50
C LYS A 287 -25.84 -17.72 -0.89
N HIS A 288 -24.89 -17.44 -1.77
CA HIS A 288 -24.85 -18.00 -3.12
C HIS A 288 -24.02 -19.30 -3.21
N GLY A 289 -23.60 -19.86 -2.07
CA GLY A 289 -22.95 -21.17 -1.98
C GLY A 289 -21.43 -21.13 -2.21
N PHE A 290 -20.80 -19.96 -2.05
CA PHE A 290 -19.34 -19.81 -2.10
C PHE A 290 -18.80 -19.34 -0.76
N ASP A 291 -17.70 -19.96 -0.33
CA ASP A 291 -16.98 -19.53 0.85
C ASP A 291 -15.95 -18.47 0.47
N GLN A 292 -16.06 -17.30 1.10
CA GLN A 292 -15.04 -16.26 1.04
C GLN A 292 -13.87 -16.67 1.94
N VAL A 293 -12.66 -16.73 1.39
CA VAL A 293 -11.50 -17.28 2.12
C VAL A 293 -10.52 -16.22 2.63
N TRP A 294 -10.72 -14.96 2.29
CA TRP A 294 -9.90 -13.83 2.76
C TRP A 294 -10.77 -12.65 3.20
N LYS A 295 -10.13 -11.62 3.76
CA LYS A 295 -10.78 -10.34 4.04
C LYS A 295 -11.23 -9.67 2.75
N ILE A 296 -12.32 -8.90 2.83
CA ILE A 296 -12.95 -8.26 1.66
C ILE A 296 -12.17 -7.07 1.11
N GLY A 297 -11.09 -6.67 1.77
CA GLY A 297 -10.29 -5.58 1.25
C GLY A 297 -9.37 -4.96 2.29
N HIS A 298 -8.68 -3.95 1.86
CA HIS A 298 -7.69 -3.21 2.64
C HIS A 298 -7.47 -1.83 2.02
N GLY A 299 -6.95 -0.89 2.82
CA GLY A 299 -6.46 0.39 2.30
C GLY A 299 -5.28 0.19 1.35
N ILE A 300 -5.11 1.13 0.46
CA ILE A 300 -3.96 1.23 -0.46
C ILE A 300 -3.30 2.60 -0.35
N GLY A 301 -2.06 2.71 -0.79
CA GLY A 301 -1.30 3.96 -0.75
C GLY A 301 0.21 3.74 -0.87
N LEU A 302 0.96 4.22 0.12
CA LEU A 302 2.42 4.16 0.11
C LEU A 302 2.98 2.78 0.50
N ASN A 303 2.23 1.98 1.24
CA ASN A 303 2.64 0.63 1.53
C ASN A 303 2.35 -0.28 0.33
N LYS A 304 3.12 -1.35 0.19
CA LYS A 304 3.02 -2.28 -0.96
C LYS A 304 1.70 -3.07 -0.92
N GLY A 305 0.62 -2.43 -1.38
CA GLY A 305 -0.69 -3.05 -1.54
C GLY A 305 -1.57 -3.08 -0.29
N HIS A 306 -1.04 -3.19 0.92
CA HIS A 306 -1.87 -3.36 2.12
C HIS A 306 -1.57 -2.32 3.19
N GLU A 307 -2.53 -1.42 3.46
CA GLU A 307 -2.48 -0.48 4.59
C GLU A 307 -3.87 -0.31 5.22
N ALA A 308 -3.96 0.47 6.27
CA ALA A 308 -5.23 0.74 6.94
C ALA A 308 -6.17 1.65 6.09
N PRO A 309 -7.49 1.49 6.21
CA PRO A 309 -8.19 0.51 7.06
C PRO A 309 -8.20 -0.90 6.44
N MET A 310 -8.19 -1.93 7.30
CA MET A 310 -8.50 -3.29 6.85
C MET A 310 -10.02 -3.47 6.77
N VAL A 311 -10.52 -4.04 5.68
CA VAL A 311 -11.94 -4.33 5.52
C VAL A 311 -12.18 -5.79 5.93
N GLN A 312 -12.28 -6.00 7.24
CA GLN A 312 -12.38 -7.33 7.86
C GLN A 312 -13.27 -7.30 9.11
N GLU A 313 -13.64 -8.47 9.60
CA GLU A 313 -14.38 -8.58 10.87
C GLU A 313 -13.59 -7.97 12.03
N GLY A 314 -14.29 -7.18 12.85
CA GLY A 314 -13.70 -6.45 13.99
C GLY A 314 -13.06 -5.09 13.65
N GLU A 315 -12.97 -4.69 12.38
CA GLU A 315 -12.46 -3.35 12.05
C GLU A 315 -13.57 -2.30 12.18
N THR A 316 -13.44 -1.46 13.20
CA THR A 316 -14.43 -0.42 13.55
C THR A 316 -14.12 0.96 12.97
N TRP A 317 -13.13 1.07 12.11
CA TRP A 317 -12.80 2.32 11.44
C TRP A 317 -14.01 2.80 10.62
N ILE A 318 -14.44 4.03 10.88
CA ILE A 318 -15.54 4.66 10.15
C ILE A 318 -15.00 5.13 8.79
N LEU A 319 -15.68 4.74 7.74
CA LEU A 319 -15.40 5.23 6.39
C LEU A 319 -15.76 6.72 6.29
N GLU A 320 -14.82 7.51 5.85
CA GLU A 320 -14.96 8.95 5.65
C GLU A 320 -14.43 9.38 4.27
N PRO A 321 -14.87 10.50 3.70
CA PRO A 321 -14.40 10.97 2.41
C PRO A 321 -12.88 11.08 2.36
N GLY A 322 -12.28 10.62 1.26
CA GLY A 322 -10.83 10.55 1.08
C GLY A 322 -10.21 9.19 1.45
N ILE A 323 -10.92 8.30 2.12
CA ILE A 323 -10.45 6.92 2.30
C ILE A 323 -10.47 6.22 0.94
N ILE A 324 -9.35 5.57 0.59
CA ILE A 324 -9.26 4.66 -0.55
C ILE A 324 -8.92 3.27 -0.04
N PHE A 325 -9.75 2.32 -0.40
CA PHE A 325 -9.57 0.91 -0.07
C PHE A 325 -9.98 0.05 -1.27
N VAL A 326 -9.58 -1.21 -1.28
CA VAL A 326 -10.04 -2.15 -2.30
C VAL A 326 -11.26 -2.91 -1.84
N VAL A 327 -12.18 -3.17 -2.77
CA VAL A 327 -13.27 -4.12 -2.61
C VAL A 327 -12.89 -5.37 -3.39
N ASP A 328 -12.75 -6.48 -2.70
CA ASP A 328 -12.00 -7.67 -3.07
C ASP A 328 -12.79 -8.97 -2.78
N PRO A 329 -13.99 -9.16 -3.38
CA PRO A 329 -14.71 -10.42 -3.26
C PRO A 329 -14.04 -11.51 -4.11
N GLY A 330 -14.05 -12.74 -3.58
CA GLY A 330 -13.55 -13.87 -4.32
C GLY A 330 -13.77 -15.22 -3.61
N CYS A 331 -13.54 -16.29 -4.35
CA CYS A 331 -13.66 -17.65 -3.85
C CYS A 331 -12.72 -18.60 -4.58
N PHE A 332 -12.39 -19.73 -3.96
CA PHE A 332 -11.69 -20.82 -4.65
C PHE A 332 -12.71 -21.84 -5.21
N ILE A 333 -12.42 -22.33 -6.41
CA ILE A 333 -13.11 -23.46 -7.00
C ILE A 333 -12.22 -24.69 -6.91
N THR A 334 -12.71 -25.72 -6.23
CA THR A 334 -11.95 -26.97 -6.05
C THR A 334 -11.64 -27.63 -7.39
N GLY A 335 -10.41 -28.10 -7.55
CA GLY A 335 -9.97 -28.83 -8.74
C GLY A 335 -9.49 -27.98 -9.91
N GLN A 336 -9.49 -26.64 -9.78
CA GLN A 336 -8.81 -25.77 -10.74
C GLN A 336 -7.29 -25.88 -10.60
N PHE A 337 -6.57 -25.60 -11.69
CA PHE A 337 -5.12 -25.60 -11.66
C PHE A 337 -4.58 -24.60 -10.63
N ARG A 338 -3.79 -25.08 -9.68
CA ARG A 338 -3.21 -24.32 -8.56
C ARG A 338 -4.24 -23.68 -7.61
N ASP A 339 -5.46 -24.21 -7.57
CA ASP A 339 -6.52 -23.59 -6.76
C ASP A 339 -6.61 -22.07 -7.00
N THR A 340 -6.55 -21.68 -8.28
CA THR A 340 -6.62 -20.27 -8.68
C THR A 340 -7.94 -19.66 -8.23
N PRO A 341 -7.93 -18.53 -7.52
CA PRO A 341 -9.17 -17.90 -7.07
C PRO A 341 -9.93 -17.28 -8.24
N ILE A 342 -11.25 -17.28 -8.12
CA ILE A 342 -12.10 -16.33 -8.83
C ILE A 342 -12.05 -15.03 -8.01
N HIS A 343 -11.56 -13.97 -8.62
CA HIS A 343 -11.11 -12.76 -7.92
C HIS A 343 -11.43 -11.51 -8.73
N ILE A 344 -12.17 -10.58 -8.15
CA ILE A 344 -12.43 -9.25 -8.69
C ILE A 344 -12.09 -8.24 -7.62
N GLU A 345 -11.16 -7.36 -7.92
CA GLU A 345 -10.70 -6.36 -6.98
C GLU A 345 -10.50 -5.01 -7.66
N ASP A 346 -11.05 -3.95 -7.08
CA ASP A 346 -10.88 -2.57 -7.52
C ASP A 346 -10.63 -1.61 -6.37
N ALA A 347 -9.92 -0.53 -6.69
CA ALA A 347 -9.68 0.60 -5.79
C ALA A 347 -10.90 1.52 -5.71
N ILE A 348 -11.43 1.73 -4.53
CA ILE A 348 -12.65 2.47 -4.25
C ILE A 348 -12.35 3.68 -3.38
N LEU A 349 -12.67 4.88 -3.87
CA LEU A 349 -12.59 6.13 -3.13
C LEU A 349 -13.94 6.41 -2.46
N VAL A 350 -13.95 6.59 -1.15
CA VAL A 350 -15.12 7.10 -0.41
C VAL A 350 -15.26 8.59 -0.71
N THR A 351 -16.44 9.00 -1.17
CA THR A 351 -16.81 10.39 -1.48
C THR A 351 -17.77 10.95 -0.44
N GLU A 352 -18.17 12.22 -0.55
CA GLU A 352 -19.11 12.85 0.37
C GLU A 352 -20.48 12.14 0.44
N ASN A 353 -20.93 11.50 -0.66
CA ASN A 353 -22.29 10.96 -0.77
C ASN A 353 -22.33 9.46 -1.13
N GLY A 354 -21.19 8.77 -1.21
CA GLY A 354 -21.11 7.38 -1.63
C GLY A 354 -19.68 6.98 -1.91
N CYS A 355 -19.43 6.34 -3.06
CA CYS A 355 -18.08 5.98 -3.47
C CYS A 355 -17.87 6.17 -4.97
N GLU A 356 -16.60 6.19 -5.36
CA GLU A 356 -16.15 6.22 -6.75
C GLU A 356 -15.16 5.07 -6.98
N ASN A 357 -15.39 4.30 -8.03
CA ASN A 357 -14.45 3.28 -8.47
C ASN A 357 -13.33 3.91 -9.31
N LEU A 358 -12.10 3.81 -8.85
CA LEU A 358 -10.92 4.36 -9.52
C LEU A 358 -10.38 3.44 -10.61
N THR A 359 -10.74 2.16 -10.60
CA THR A 359 -10.28 1.15 -11.58
C THR A 359 -11.23 1.10 -12.77
N ASN A 360 -10.93 1.89 -13.79
CA ASN A 360 -11.77 2.00 -14.99
C ASN A 360 -11.44 0.89 -16.00
N TYR A 361 -11.73 -0.38 -15.63
CA TYR A 361 -11.58 -1.53 -16.52
C TYR A 361 -12.79 -2.46 -16.41
N THR A 362 -13.02 -3.27 -17.47
CA THR A 362 -14.17 -4.19 -17.51
C THR A 362 -14.14 -5.23 -16.40
N ARG A 363 -15.32 -5.66 -15.96
CA ARG A 363 -15.56 -6.80 -15.07
C ARG A 363 -16.34 -7.90 -15.77
N GLU A 364 -16.50 -7.76 -17.10
CA GLU A 364 -16.96 -8.86 -17.91
C GLU A 364 -15.90 -9.95 -18.00
N MET A 365 -16.35 -11.18 -18.23
CA MET A 365 -15.46 -12.33 -18.32
C MET A 365 -14.53 -12.19 -19.54
N ILE A 366 -13.23 -12.17 -19.30
CA ILE A 366 -12.20 -12.08 -20.35
C ILE A 366 -11.85 -13.50 -20.79
N VAL A 367 -12.40 -13.93 -21.93
CA VAL A 367 -12.14 -15.25 -22.52
C VAL A 367 -11.22 -15.09 -23.71
N VAL A 368 -10.10 -15.81 -23.73
CA VAL A 368 -9.04 -15.74 -24.75
C VAL A 368 -8.80 -17.09 -25.40
#